data_ecd77f629413770b08f3b3064e493a66
#
_entry.id   ecd77f629413770b08f3b3064e493a66
#
_cell.length_a   1.000
_cell.length_b   1.000
_cell.length_c   1.000
_cell.angle_alpha   90.00
_cell.angle_beta   90.00
_cell.angle_gamma   90.00
#
_symmetry.space_group_name_H-M   'P 1'
#
loop_
_entity.id
_entity.type
_entity.pdbx_description
1 polymer ?
#
loop_
_entity_poly.entity_id
_entity_poly.type
_entity_poly.pdbx_seq_one_letter_code
_entity_poly.pdbx_strand_id
1 'polypeptide(L)'
;MKRSDIGELIVATDAAREGELLARWIIDMVKWNKPFKRLWISSQTDKAIKEGFASLKPGSQFDRLYQSARCRAEADWMVGLNVTRALTVKFNAQLSAGRVQTPTLGMIMHRENEILNFRSETYGQLRCDLGSFEAMWRAPGGDSRIFDEEKTNRLKSKLEGRMGKITKLTKSEKVVPHPLAYDLTELQRDANRRYGFSAKQTSNVLQRLYEQHKLVTYPRTDSRYITSDMTDTLKERLESVAVGPYAAIARPLLRKALPLTKRVVDDSKVTDHHAIIPTEQTVILNALTAEERKLYDLIVRRFISLFYPAARYDHVNVVAQVENESLYAKGTAIKDSGWHAVYDGQGFDETESDEDDTDADQSDKVLPELRVGQSVEVKRCLIQNGRTLPPKRYTEAALLSQMEKHGLGTPATRADIIEKLVNSDTIDRQGNALHPTGKGKQLIELVSADLRTPDLTAKWESELERIAKGQGQPEPFLKGIREMAERLVHEVKASGASYKPHNVSSSHCPDCGTRLLEKKSKRGLMLICPSEDCGYKRSGEKRLSNRRCPQCHKKMEMKEGKAGLFVQCLSCGITETMNKDSKHVNKRETQKLVKQYAKQESLGSNLGELLKAALEQKSDQ
;
A
#
# COMPACT_ATOMS: atom_id res chain seq x y z
N MET A 1 12.17 37.61 10.78
CA MET A 1 11.87 37.63 12.22
C MET A 1 12.78 38.59 13.04
N LYS A 2 13.98 38.97 12.59
CA LYS A 2 14.86 39.91 13.33
C LYS A 2 14.65 41.39 12.96
N ARG A 3 13.68 41.73 12.12
CA ARG A 3 13.35 43.10 11.73
C ARG A 3 12.65 43.79 12.90
N SER A 4 12.95 45.06 13.11
CA SER A 4 12.39 45.87 14.21
C SER A 4 10.91 46.23 14.02
N ASP A 5 10.43 46.22 12.77
CA ASP A 5 9.05 46.48 12.40
C ASP A 5 8.10 45.29 12.60
N ILE A 6 8.62 44.10 12.94
CA ILE A 6 7.79 42.93 13.23
C ILE A 6 7.34 42.93 14.69
N GLY A 7 6.07 43.22 14.92
CA GLY A 7 5.46 43.27 16.25
C GLY A 7 4.90 41.91 16.73
N GLU A 8 4.39 41.10 15.84
CA GLU A 8 3.68 39.86 16.14
C GLU A 8 4.12 38.71 15.21
N LEU A 9 4.14 37.50 15.73
CA LEU A 9 4.37 36.28 14.99
C LEU A 9 3.08 35.41 15.04
N ILE A 10 2.59 35.02 13.87
CA ILE A 10 1.48 34.07 13.74
C ILE A 10 2.03 32.80 13.12
N VAL A 11 1.84 31.67 13.83
CA VAL A 11 2.19 30.34 13.36
C VAL A 11 0.99 29.75 12.64
N ALA A 12 1.16 29.43 11.37
CA ALA A 12 0.13 28.88 10.48
C ALA A 12 0.56 27.52 9.85
N THR A 13 1.39 26.76 10.55
CA THR A 13 1.73 25.37 10.17
C THR A 13 0.54 24.45 10.47
N ASP A 14 0.59 23.21 9.96
CA ASP A 14 -0.50 22.23 10.15
C ASP A 14 -0.96 22.15 11.61
N ALA A 15 -2.26 21.98 11.81
CA ALA A 15 -2.92 21.92 13.11
C ALA A 15 -2.69 20.59 13.84
N ALA A 16 -1.42 20.11 13.88
CA ALA A 16 -0.98 18.82 14.41
C ALA A 16 0.30 18.92 15.23
N ARG A 17 0.68 17.80 15.86
CA ARG A 17 1.95 17.67 16.61
C ARG A 17 3.17 18.04 15.77
N GLU A 18 3.23 17.54 14.53
CA GLU A 18 4.34 17.76 13.62
C GLU A 18 4.45 19.22 13.18
N GLY A 19 3.32 19.87 12.89
CA GLY A 19 3.27 21.28 12.55
C GLY A 19 3.68 22.18 13.71
N GLU A 20 3.26 21.84 14.94
CA GLU A 20 3.67 22.56 16.15
C GLU A 20 5.17 22.39 16.41
N LEU A 21 5.72 21.18 16.29
CA LEU A 21 7.14 20.91 16.46
C LEU A 21 8.00 21.70 15.48
N LEU A 22 7.63 21.70 14.20
CA LEU A 22 8.33 22.43 13.15
C LEU A 22 8.37 23.93 13.46
N ALA A 23 7.21 24.51 13.82
CA ALA A 23 7.10 25.92 14.15
C ALA A 23 7.99 26.31 15.34
N ARG A 24 7.98 25.51 16.42
CA ARG A 24 8.80 25.76 17.62
C ARG A 24 10.30 25.65 17.31
N TRP A 25 10.73 24.68 16.53
CA TRP A 25 12.13 24.60 16.11
C TRP A 25 12.59 25.82 15.29
N ILE A 26 11.71 26.35 14.42
CA ILE A 26 12.01 27.59 13.70
C ILE A 26 12.10 28.77 14.67
N ILE A 27 11.15 28.88 15.61
CA ILE A 27 11.15 29.91 16.65
C ILE A 27 12.43 29.88 17.48
N ASP A 28 12.84 28.69 17.94
CA ASP A 28 14.05 28.48 18.73
C ASP A 28 15.30 28.82 17.92
N MET A 29 15.37 28.38 16.66
CA MET A 29 16.51 28.64 15.76
C MET A 29 16.72 30.14 15.51
N VAL A 30 15.66 30.90 15.35
CA VAL A 30 15.73 32.36 15.15
C VAL A 30 15.79 33.14 16.46
N LYS A 31 15.71 32.44 17.61
CA LYS A 31 15.71 33.03 18.97
C LYS A 31 14.61 34.09 19.14
N TRP A 32 13.39 33.79 18.69
CA TRP A 32 12.24 34.64 18.91
C TRP A 32 11.78 34.53 20.37
N ASN A 33 11.83 35.62 21.11
CA ASN A 33 11.54 35.64 22.55
C ASN A 33 10.25 36.38 22.92
N LYS A 34 9.47 36.83 21.92
CA LYS A 34 8.19 37.49 22.13
C LYS A 34 7.05 36.44 22.07
N PRO A 35 5.89 36.74 22.67
CA PRO A 35 4.70 35.91 22.48
C PRO A 35 4.36 35.76 20.99
N PHE A 36 3.71 34.64 20.65
CA PHE A 36 3.21 34.39 19.31
C PHE A 36 1.77 33.84 19.38
N LYS A 37 1.06 33.95 18.28
CA LYS A 37 -0.28 33.41 18.11
C LYS A 37 -0.26 32.21 17.18
N ARG A 38 -1.24 31.33 17.35
CA ARG A 38 -1.43 30.11 16.58
C ARG A 38 -2.72 30.18 15.78
N LEU A 39 -2.62 30.07 14.46
CA LEU A 39 -3.75 29.78 13.58
C LEU A 39 -3.99 28.27 13.62
N TRP A 40 -5.18 27.86 14.04
CA TRP A 40 -5.55 26.44 14.19
C TRP A 40 -6.80 26.16 13.37
N ILE A 41 -6.62 25.66 12.15
CA ILE A 41 -7.70 25.39 11.20
C ILE A 41 -7.45 24.02 10.54
N SER A 42 -8.53 23.28 10.28
CA SER A 42 -8.51 21.97 9.61
C SER A 42 -8.97 22.04 8.14
N SER A 43 -9.35 23.22 7.68
CA SER A 43 -9.77 23.48 6.31
C SER A 43 -9.08 24.75 5.79
N GLN A 44 -8.85 24.83 4.48
CA GLN A 44 -8.22 25.97 3.80
C GLN A 44 -9.21 26.77 2.95
N THR A 45 -10.51 26.68 3.26
CA THR A 45 -11.52 27.54 2.64
C THR A 45 -11.33 29.00 3.09
N ASP A 46 -11.71 29.95 2.25
CA ASP A 46 -11.68 31.38 2.60
C ASP A 46 -12.43 31.67 3.90
N LYS A 47 -13.53 30.96 4.14
CA LYS A 47 -14.33 31.04 5.36
C LYS A 47 -13.53 30.59 6.57
N ALA A 48 -12.96 29.37 6.53
CA ALA A 48 -12.15 28.81 7.62
C ALA A 48 -10.92 29.67 7.94
N ILE A 49 -10.26 30.22 6.91
CA ILE A 49 -9.11 31.11 7.07
C ILE A 49 -9.54 32.40 7.78
N LYS A 50 -10.61 33.07 7.34
CA LYS A 50 -11.12 34.30 7.95
C LYS A 50 -11.54 34.09 9.40
N GLU A 51 -12.30 33.05 9.68
CA GLU A 51 -12.73 32.67 11.03
C GLU A 51 -11.53 32.31 11.92
N GLY A 52 -10.56 31.57 11.38
CA GLY A 52 -9.32 31.22 12.08
C GLY A 52 -8.48 32.43 12.47
N PHE A 53 -8.34 33.42 11.57
CA PHE A 53 -7.65 34.66 11.90
C PHE A 53 -8.43 35.52 12.90
N ALA A 54 -9.75 35.45 12.89
CA ALA A 54 -10.58 36.14 13.90
C ALA A 54 -10.47 35.49 15.27
N SER A 55 -10.08 34.18 15.34
CA SER A 55 -10.02 33.36 16.57
C SER A 55 -8.62 32.83 16.87
N LEU A 56 -7.57 33.62 16.59
CA LEU A 56 -6.18 33.25 16.89
C LEU A 56 -5.97 32.90 18.36
N LYS A 57 -5.32 31.77 18.61
CA LYS A 57 -5.06 31.28 19.97
C LYS A 57 -3.65 31.66 20.44
N PRO A 58 -3.45 31.94 21.74
CA PRO A 58 -2.10 32.14 22.29
C PRO A 58 -1.24 30.88 22.07
N GLY A 59 0.02 31.05 21.66
CA GLY A 59 0.94 29.92 21.42
C GLY A 59 1.16 29.05 22.68
N SER A 60 1.08 29.62 23.87
CA SER A 60 1.21 28.90 25.14
C SER A 60 0.16 27.80 25.36
N GLN A 61 -1.01 27.88 24.75
CA GLN A 61 -2.01 26.81 24.81
C GLN A 61 -1.52 25.49 24.19
N PHE A 62 -0.52 25.54 23.33
CA PHE A 62 0.04 24.40 22.60
C PHE A 62 1.36 23.89 23.18
N ASP A 63 1.81 24.41 24.35
CA ASP A 63 3.09 24.01 24.95
C ASP A 63 3.14 22.50 25.28
N ARG A 64 2.02 21.94 25.77
CA ARG A 64 1.94 20.49 26.06
C ARG A 64 1.99 19.65 24.79
N LEU A 65 1.33 20.09 23.73
CA LEU A 65 1.39 19.45 22.42
C LEU A 65 2.82 19.46 21.87
N TYR A 66 3.51 20.62 21.95
CA TYR A 66 4.92 20.75 21.60
C TYR A 66 5.81 19.81 22.41
N GLN A 67 5.61 19.75 23.74
CA GLN A 67 6.38 18.83 24.59
C GLN A 67 6.22 17.37 24.18
N SER A 68 4.99 16.95 23.91
CA SER A 68 4.69 15.61 23.40
C SER A 68 5.42 15.34 22.08
N ALA A 69 5.35 16.28 21.13
CA ALA A 69 6.00 16.17 19.82
C ALA A 69 7.52 16.12 19.92
N ARG A 70 8.12 16.95 20.80
CA ARG A 70 9.55 16.95 21.10
C ARG A 70 9.99 15.63 21.71
N CYS A 71 9.28 15.16 22.74
CA CYS A 71 9.57 13.86 23.36
C CYS A 71 9.55 12.72 22.36
N ARG A 72 8.59 12.70 21.44
CA ARG A 72 8.52 11.70 20.36
C ARG A 72 9.76 11.77 19.46
N ALA A 73 10.11 12.96 18.98
CA ALA A 73 11.25 13.15 18.09
C ALA A 73 12.58 12.75 18.76
N GLU A 74 12.79 13.16 20.01
CA GLU A 74 13.99 12.81 20.78
C GLU A 74 14.06 11.29 21.05
N ALA A 75 12.93 10.65 21.42
CA ALA A 75 12.89 9.22 21.67
C ALA A 75 13.17 8.40 20.39
N ASP A 76 12.56 8.76 19.26
CA ASP A 76 12.81 8.12 17.97
C ASP A 76 14.28 8.26 17.54
N TRP A 77 14.87 9.43 17.75
CA TRP A 77 16.27 9.70 17.45
C TRP A 77 17.21 8.90 18.37
N MET A 78 16.99 8.94 19.69
CA MET A 78 17.86 8.24 20.66
C MET A 78 17.87 6.73 20.43
N VAL A 79 16.72 6.09 20.35
CA VAL A 79 16.63 4.64 20.16
C VAL A 79 17.07 4.25 18.75
N GLY A 80 16.55 4.92 17.72
CA GLY A 80 16.83 4.58 16.33
C GLY A 80 18.32 4.73 15.97
N LEU A 81 18.95 5.84 16.37
CA LEU A 81 20.36 6.08 16.08
C LEU A 81 21.28 5.11 16.83
N ASN A 82 21.10 4.98 18.15
CA ASN A 82 22.02 4.21 18.99
C ASN A 82 21.94 2.71 18.69
N VAL A 83 20.73 2.15 18.53
CA VAL A 83 20.56 0.72 18.19
C VAL A 83 21.10 0.44 16.77
N THR A 84 20.80 1.31 15.79
CA THR A 84 21.32 1.18 14.42
C THR A 84 22.85 1.19 14.41
N ARG A 85 23.49 2.11 15.14
CA ARG A 85 24.96 2.18 15.25
C ARG A 85 25.53 0.94 15.93
N ALA A 86 24.93 0.50 17.04
CA ALA A 86 25.38 -0.70 17.75
C ALA A 86 25.34 -1.94 16.84
N LEU A 87 24.24 -2.16 16.12
CA LEU A 87 24.10 -3.25 15.16
C LEU A 87 25.12 -3.14 14.02
N THR A 88 25.24 -1.95 13.42
CA THR A 88 26.11 -1.72 12.27
C THR A 88 27.58 -1.96 12.63
N VAL A 89 28.04 -1.42 13.76
CA VAL A 89 29.43 -1.58 14.21
C VAL A 89 29.73 -3.01 14.64
N LYS A 90 28.83 -3.65 15.42
CA LYS A 90 29.08 -5.01 15.89
C LYS A 90 29.14 -6.03 14.75
N PHE A 91 28.24 -5.93 13.78
CA PHE A 91 28.10 -6.93 12.72
C PHE A 91 28.77 -6.53 11.41
N ASN A 92 29.44 -5.40 11.37
CA ASN A 92 30.04 -4.81 10.17
C ASN A 92 29.11 -4.88 8.95
N ALA A 93 27.85 -4.48 9.15
CA ALA A 93 26.79 -4.54 8.15
C ALA A 93 25.80 -3.40 8.34
N GLN A 94 25.32 -2.82 7.25
CA GLN A 94 24.33 -1.75 7.30
C GLN A 94 22.97 -2.29 7.79
N LEU A 95 22.80 -2.38 9.11
CA LEU A 95 21.62 -2.88 9.80
C LEU A 95 20.92 -1.72 10.49
N SER A 96 19.71 -1.39 10.03
CA SER A 96 18.93 -0.27 10.58
C SER A 96 17.76 -0.80 11.40
N ALA A 97 17.61 -0.32 12.63
CA ALA A 97 16.51 -0.63 13.52
C ALA A 97 15.81 0.64 14.02
N GLY A 98 14.54 0.52 14.40
CA GLY A 98 13.74 1.61 14.93
C GLY A 98 12.36 1.14 15.36
N ARG A 99 11.70 1.90 16.23
CA ARG A 99 10.44 1.49 16.87
C ARG A 99 9.25 1.27 15.93
N VAL A 100 9.29 1.78 14.70
CA VAL A 100 8.22 1.56 13.72
C VAL A 100 8.66 0.60 12.62
N GLN A 101 9.83 0.82 12.02
CA GLN A 101 10.31 -0.02 10.92
C GLN A 101 10.59 -1.47 11.36
N THR A 102 11.12 -1.66 12.58
CA THR A 102 11.47 -3.01 13.04
C THR A 102 10.22 -3.86 13.35
N PRO A 103 9.21 -3.39 14.10
CA PRO A 103 7.99 -4.17 14.28
C PRO A 103 7.19 -4.35 12.98
N THR A 104 7.26 -3.42 12.03
CA THR A 104 6.68 -3.62 10.68
C THR A 104 7.35 -4.80 9.98
N LEU A 105 8.68 -4.89 10.01
CA LEU A 105 9.42 -6.06 9.53
C LEU A 105 9.08 -7.32 10.33
N GLY A 106 8.92 -7.18 11.66
CA GLY A 106 8.52 -8.25 12.56
C GLY A 106 7.18 -8.90 12.18
N MET A 107 6.18 -8.10 11.81
CA MET A 107 4.89 -8.62 11.33
C MET A 107 5.05 -9.44 10.04
N ILE A 108 5.86 -8.97 9.08
CA ILE A 108 6.12 -9.70 7.84
C ILE A 108 6.84 -11.03 8.14
N MET A 109 7.79 -11.01 9.07
CA MET A 109 8.49 -12.22 9.52
C MET A 109 7.58 -13.21 10.22
N HIS A 110 6.69 -12.71 11.09
CA HIS A 110 5.72 -13.56 11.77
C HIS A 110 4.82 -14.28 10.75
N ARG A 111 4.28 -13.54 9.77
CA ARG A 111 3.49 -14.10 8.66
C ARG A 111 4.29 -15.14 7.85
N GLU A 112 5.54 -14.89 7.57
CA GLU A 112 6.40 -15.84 6.86
C GLU A 112 6.60 -17.13 7.67
N ASN A 113 6.77 -17.02 8.99
CA ASN A 113 6.89 -18.15 9.88
C ASN A 113 5.57 -18.95 9.98
N GLU A 114 4.42 -18.28 10.00
CA GLU A 114 3.10 -18.94 9.91
C GLU A 114 3.00 -19.78 8.63
N ILE A 115 3.40 -19.21 7.49
CA ILE A 115 3.38 -19.90 6.19
C ILE A 115 4.33 -21.10 6.16
N LEU A 116 5.57 -20.93 6.66
CA LEU A 116 6.58 -21.99 6.65
C LEU A 116 6.24 -23.16 7.58
N ASN A 117 5.56 -22.88 8.70
CA ASN A 117 5.18 -23.89 9.68
C ASN A 117 3.77 -24.46 9.41
N PHE A 118 3.06 -23.94 8.42
CA PHE A 118 1.72 -24.38 8.08
C PHE A 118 1.72 -25.80 7.54
N ARG A 119 0.84 -26.63 8.09
CA ARG A 119 0.60 -27.99 7.61
C ARG A 119 -0.74 -28.03 6.90
N SER A 120 -0.70 -28.31 5.60
CA SER A 120 -1.91 -28.41 4.80
C SER A 120 -2.63 -29.72 5.08
N GLU A 121 -3.91 -29.64 5.39
CA GLU A 121 -4.81 -30.78 5.59
C GLU A 121 -5.83 -30.83 4.46
N THR A 122 -6.15 -32.04 3.99
CA THR A 122 -7.20 -32.25 3.00
C THR A 122 -8.55 -32.33 3.69
N TYR A 123 -9.56 -31.76 3.06
CA TYR A 123 -10.95 -31.85 3.51
C TYR A 123 -11.90 -32.06 2.33
N GLY A 124 -13.05 -32.66 2.60
CA GLY A 124 -14.19 -32.70 1.69
C GLY A 124 -15.26 -31.70 2.10
N GLN A 125 -15.94 -31.10 1.14
CA GLN A 125 -17.19 -30.36 1.32
C GLN A 125 -18.29 -31.05 0.52
N LEU A 126 -19.47 -31.18 1.11
CA LEU A 126 -20.58 -31.85 0.48
C LEU A 126 -21.59 -30.85 -0.03
N ARG A 127 -21.70 -30.73 -1.35
CA ARG A 127 -22.67 -29.89 -2.07
C ARG A 127 -23.75 -30.78 -2.66
N CYS A 128 -25.00 -30.56 -2.29
CA CYS A 128 -26.14 -31.36 -2.70
C CYS A 128 -27.09 -30.55 -3.60
N ASP A 129 -27.47 -31.13 -4.72
CA ASP A 129 -28.49 -30.61 -5.62
C ASP A 129 -29.89 -31.02 -5.12
N LEU A 130 -30.68 -30.02 -4.77
CA LEU A 130 -32.08 -30.17 -4.32
C LEU A 130 -33.09 -29.93 -5.43
N GLY A 131 -32.65 -30.04 -6.67
CA GLY A 131 -33.47 -29.89 -7.88
C GLY A 131 -33.61 -28.44 -8.34
N SER A 132 -34.14 -27.57 -7.54
CA SER A 132 -34.30 -26.14 -7.88
C SER A 132 -33.19 -25.25 -7.35
N PHE A 133 -32.37 -25.75 -6.42
CA PHE A 133 -31.24 -25.03 -5.86
C PHE A 133 -30.21 -26.02 -5.30
N GLU A 134 -28.99 -25.54 -5.09
CA GLU A 134 -27.92 -26.28 -4.43
C GLU A 134 -27.80 -25.87 -2.96
N ALA A 135 -27.47 -26.82 -2.09
CA ALA A 135 -27.23 -26.58 -0.68
C ALA A 135 -25.96 -27.30 -0.22
N MET A 136 -25.27 -26.71 0.74
CA MET A 136 -24.05 -27.23 1.32
C MET A 136 -24.34 -27.83 2.69
N TRP A 137 -23.82 -29.02 2.95
CA TRP A 137 -23.86 -29.61 4.27
C TRP A 137 -22.99 -28.81 5.23
N ARG A 138 -23.48 -28.60 6.47
CA ARG A 138 -22.70 -28.01 7.55
C ARG A 138 -22.90 -28.81 8.84
N ALA A 139 -21.82 -28.95 9.58
CA ALA A 139 -21.86 -29.51 10.93
C ALA A 139 -22.70 -28.60 11.89
N PRO A 140 -23.14 -29.11 13.05
CA PRO A 140 -23.87 -28.31 14.04
C PRO A 140 -23.12 -27.05 14.48
N GLY A 141 -21.77 -27.02 14.38
CA GLY A 141 -20.94 -25.84 14.65
C GLY A 141 -20.81 -24.85 13.46
N GLY A 142 -21.46 -25.13 12.32
CA GLY A 142 -21.46 -24.28 11.13
C GLY A 142 -20.32 -24.53 10.13
N ASP A 143 -19.32 -25.37 10.44
CA ASP A 143 -18.23 -25.68 9.52
C ASP A 143 -18.72 -26.63 8.41
N SER A 144 -18.35 -26.32 7.16
CA SER A 144 -18.68 -27.11 5.98
C SER A 144 -17.56 -28.12 5.62
N ARG A 145 -16.37 -27.99 6.23
CA ARG A 145 -15.21 -28.83 5.96
C ARG A 145 -15.26 -30.12 6.78
N ILE A 146 -15.03 -31.23 6.11
CA ILE A 146 -14.99 -32.57 6.70
C ILE A 146 -13.59 -33.16 6.44
N PHE A 147 -12.80 -33.27 7.50
CA PHE A 147 -11.42 -33.78 7.40
C PHE A 147 -11.31 -35.29 7.37
N ASP A 148 -12.42 -36.01 7.53
CA ASP A 148 -12.53 -37.46 7.46
C ASP A 148 -13.22 -37.86 6.14
N GLU A 149 -12.48 -38.52 5.26
CA GLU A 149 -12.94 -38.96 3.94
C GLU A 149 -14.04 -40.02 4.03
N GLU A 150 -13.92 -40.99 4.98
CA GLU A 150 -14.96 -42.00 5.18
C GLU A 150 -16.27 -41.38 5.65
N LYS A 151 -16.21 -40.41 6.55
CA LYS A 151 -17.36 -39.64 7.01
C LYS A 151 -18.01 -38.90 5.85
N THR A 152 -17.21 -38.28 4.98
CA THR A 152 -17.70 -37.56 3.80
C THR A 152 -18.45 -38.50 2.86
N ASN A 153 -17.90 -39.67 2.57
CA ASN A 153 -18.53 -40.67 1.72
C ASN A 153 -19.80 -41.27 2.36
N ARG A 154 -19.78 -41.54 3.67
CA ARG A 154 -20.98 -41.97 4.41
C ARG A 154 -22.11 -40.97 4.38
N LEU A 155 -21.80 -39.67 4.56
CA LEU A 155 -22.77 -38.58 4.47
C LEU A 155 -23.36 -38.46 3.07
N LYS A 156 -22.54 -38.56 2.02
CA LYS A 156 -23.01 -38.58 0.66
C LYS A 156 -24.03 -39.68 0.43
N SER A 157 -23.68 -40.92 0.78
CA SER A 157 -24.57 -42.09 0.60
C SER A 157 -25.83 -42.02 1.47
N LYS A 158 -25.75 -41.37 2.64
CA LYS A 158 -26.90 -41.15 3.53
C LYS A 158 -27.90 -40.19 2.95
N LEU A 159 -27.43 -39.15 2.22
CA LEU A 159 -28.26 -38.06 1.76
C LEU A 159 -28.78 -38.22 0.32
N GLU A 160 -28.01 -38.82 -0.57
CA GLU A 160 -28.33 -38.92 -2.00
C GLU A 160 -29.58 -39.79 -2.19
N GLY A 161 -30.53 -39.29 -3.01
CA GLY A 161 -31.80 -39.92 -3.26
C GLY A 161 -32.82 -39.81 -2.10
N ARG A 162 -32.55 -39.05 -1.05
CA ARG A 162 -33.43 -38.92 0.11
C ARG A 162 -34.30 -37.69 0.03
N MET A 163 -35.51 -37.83 0.60
CA MET A 163 -36.44 -36.73 0.77
C MET A 163 -36.16 -35.97 2.06
N GLY A 164 -36.20 -34.67 1.98
CA GLY A 164 -36.08 -33.78 3.14
C GLY A 164 -37.15 -32.69 3.11
N LYS A 165 -37.08 -31.80 4.10
CA LYS A 165 -37.99 -30.66 4.21
C LYS A 165 -37.22 -29.40 4.53
N ILE A 166 -37.69 -28.28 3.98
CA ILE A 166 -37.21 -26.96 4.39
C ILE A 166 -37.71 -26.69 5.80
N THR A 167 -36.79 -26.64 6.78
CA THR A 167 -37.14 -26.40 8.19
C THR A 167 -37.04 -24.95 8.57
N LYS A 168 -36.18 -24.17 7.91
CA LYS A 168 -36.01 -22.75 8.17
C LYS A 168 -35.80 -21.97 6.88
N LEU A 169 -36.52 -20.88 6.76
CA LEU A 169 -36.38 -19.89 5.70
C LEU A 169 -36.33 -18.51 6.33
N THR A 170 -35.23 -17.82 6.19
CA THR A 170 -35.08 -16.46 6.71
C THR A 170 -34.84 -15.50 5.55
N LYS A 171 -35.72 -14.55 5.38
CA LYS A 171 -35.57 -13.44 4.44
C LYS A 171 -35.16 -12.20 5.23
N SER A 172 -34.13 -11.52 4.82
CA SER A 172 -33.66 -10.28 5.43
C SER A 172 -33.18 -9.31 4.37
N GLU A 173 -33.43 -8.03 4.59
CA GLU A 173 -32.86 -6.98 3.76
C GLU A 173 -31.51 -6.54 4.36
N LYS A 174 -30.44 -6.58 3.60
CA LYS A 174 -29.14 -6.00 3.96
C LYS A 174 -29.01 -4.65 3.30
N VAL A 175 -28.85 -3.62 4.12
CA VAL A 175 -28.59 -2.26 3.66
C VAL A 175 -27.09 -1.97 3.81
N VAL A 176 -26.43 -1.70 2.69
CA VAL A 176 -24.99 -1.38 2.64
C VAL A 176 -24.83 0.10 2.34
N PRO A 177 -24.47 0.92 3.32
CA PRO A 177 -24.27 2.35 3.10
C PRO A 177 -23.04 2.58 2.17
N HIS A 178 -23.02 3.75 1.52
CA HIS A 178 -21.87 4.15 0.72
C HIS A 178 -20.59 4.13 1.58
N PRO A 179 -19.41 3.85 0.98
CA PRO A 179 -18.13 3.94 1.70
C PRO A 179 -17.87 5.39 2.15
N LEU A 180 -17.02 5.56 3.18
CA LEU A 180 -16.56 6.89 3.57
C LEU A 180 -15.64 7.46 2.49
N ALA A 181 -15.41 8.77 2.51
CA ALA A 181 -14.41 9.40 1.66
C ALA A 181 -13.01 8.83 1.91
N TYR A 182 -12.05 9.15 1.07
CA TYR A 182 -10.68 8.69 1.25
C TYR A 182 -9.92 9.51 2.28
N ASP A 183 -9.24 8.84 3.20
CA ASP A 183 -7.97 9.26 3.76
C ASP A 183 -6.80 8.76 2.91
N LEU A 184 -5.58 9.11 3.28
CA LEU A 184 -4.39 8.67 2.53
C LEU A 184 -4.20 7.15 2.56
N THR A 185 -4.41 6.52 3.72
CA THR A 185 -4.19 5.08 3.90
C THR A 185 -5.15 4.25 3.07
N GLU A 186 -6.43 4.60 3.09
CA GLU A 186 -7.46 3.89 2.33
C GLU A 186 -7.26 4.07 0.82
N LEU A 187 -6.88 5.27 0.38
CA LEU A 187 -6.55 5.51 -1.03
C LEU A 187 -5.33 4.68 -1.48
N GLN A 188 -4.30 4.57 -0.64
CA GLN A 188 -3.14 3.71 -0.93
C GLN A 188 -3.52 2.23 -1.01
N ARG A 189 -4.43 1.77 -0.14
CA ARG A 189 -4.94 0.39 -0.15
C ARG A 189 -5.70 0.09 -1.43
N ASP A 190 -6.65 0.94 -1.82
CA ASP A 190 -7.43 0.76 -3.03
C ASP A 190 -6.59 0.86 -4.30
N ALA A 191 -5.62 1.79 -4.35
CA ALA A 191 -4.69 1.90 -5.47
C ALA A 191 -3.77 0.65 -5.59
N ASN A 192 -3.36 0.08 -4.46
CA ASN A 192 -2.57 -1.16 -4.44
C ASN A 192 -3.40 -2.36 -4.90
N ARG A 193 -4.62 -2.54 -4.38
CA ARG A 193 -5.52 -3.64 -4.75
C ARG A 193 -5.87 -3.62 -6.24
N ARG A 194 -6.27 -2.45 -6.75
CA ARG A 194 -6.79 -2.32 -8.13
C ARG A 194 -5.71 -2.19 -9.20
N TYR A 195 -4.62 -1.51 -8.88
CA TYR A 195 -3.61 -1.14 -9.88
C TYR A 195 -2.21 -1.67 -9.57
N GLY A 196 -2.02 -2.32 -8.42
CA GLY A 196 -0.70 -2.75 -7.96
C GLY A 196 0.25 -1.59 -7.61
N PHE A 197 -0.27 -0.37 -7.40
CA PHE A 197 0.55 0.77 -7.02
C PHE A 197 1.14 0.55 -5.63
N SER A 198 2.43 0.84 -5.47
CA SER A 198 2.99 0.90 -4.12
C SER A 198 2.42 2.10 -3.36
N ALA A 199 2.42 2.03 -2.03
CA ALA A 199 1.99 3.14 -1.18
C ALA A 199 2.79 4.43 -1.47
N LYS A 200 4.10 4.29 -1.75
CA LYS A 200 4.95 5.43 -2.12
C LYS A 200 4.61 6.00 -3.50
N GLN A 201 4.33 5.13 -4.49
CA GLN A 201 3.89 5.56 -5.81
C GLN A 201 2.56 6.33 -5.72
N THR A 202 1.59 5.79 -4.97
CA THR A 202 0.30 6.45 -4.72
C THR A 202 0.48 7.83 -4.10
N SER A 203 1.32 7.94 -3.05
CA SER A 203 1.62 9.24 -2.43
C SER A 203 2.24 10.24 -3.41
N ASN A 204 3.18 9.80 -4.26
CA ASN A 204 3.83 10.67 -5.22
C ASN A 204 2.85 11.16 -6.31
N VAL A 205 1.98 10.27 -6.80
CA VAL A 205 0.94 10.63 -7.78
C VAL A 205 -0.06 11.60 -7.17
N LEU A 206 -0.51 11.30 -5.95
CA LEU A 206 -1.44 12.15 -5.21
C LEU A 206 -0.87 13.55 -4.94
N GLN A 207 0.42 13.63 -4.59
CA GLN A 207 1.11 14.91 -4.39
C GLN A 207 1.13 15.75 -5.67
N ARG A 208 1.32 15.14 -6.84
CA ARG A 208 1.23 15.86 -8.13
C ARG A 208 -0.19 16.34 -8.42
N LEU A 209 -1.21 15.51 -8.18
CA LEU A 209 -2.61 15.91 -8.33
C LEU A 209 -2.95 17.12 -7.44
N TYR A 210 -2.37 17.17 -6.24
CA TYR A 210 -2.55 18.28 -5.29
C TYR A 210 -1.74 19.52 -5.68
N GLU A 211 -0.41 19.40 -5.88
CA GLU A 211 0.48 20.56 -6.04
C GLU A 211 0.47 21.14 -7.45
N GLN A 212 0.52 20.27 -8.48
CA GLN A 212 0.66 20.70 -9.86
C GLN A 212 -0.69 20.94 -10.52
N HIS A 213 -1.61 19.99 -10.36
CA HIS A 213 -2.93 20.05 -11.00
C HIS A 213 -3.99 20.76 -10.16
N LYS A 214 -3.80 20.89 -8.85
CA LYS A 214 -4.77 21.51 -7.91
C LYS A 214 -6.16 20.83 -7.92
N LEU A 215 -6.21 19.54 -8.28
CA LEU A 215 -7.45 18.79 -8.52
C LEU A 215 -8.01 18.10 -7.27
N VAL A 216 -7.22 17.96 -6.21
CA VAL A 216 -7.61 17.28 -4.98
C VAL A 216 -7.23 18.11 -3.76
N THR A 217 -7.88 17.86 -2.64
CA THR A 217 -7.59 18.51 -1.37
C THR A 217 -6.29 17.99 -0.76
N TYR A 218 -5.87 18.51 0.39
CA TYR A 218 -4.60 18.15 1.03
C TYR A 218 -4.43 16.64 1.18
N PRO A 219 -3.31 16.06 0.71
CA PRO A 219 -3.20 14.61 0.54
C PRO A 219 -2.86 13.84 1.83
N ARG A 220 -2.35 14.52 2.88
CA ARG A 220 -1.86 13.84 4.09
C ARG A 220 -2.86 13.97 5.22
N THR A 221 -3.95 13.24 5.12
CA THR A 221 -5.02 13.22 6.12
C THR A 221 -5.33 11.81 6.59
N ASP A 222 -5.74 11.68 7.83
CA ASP A 222 -6.31 10.48 8.44
C ASP A 222 -7.84 10.54 8.55
N SER A 223 -8.43 11.69 8.20
CA SER A 223 -9.88 11.86 8.23
C SER A 223 -10.53 11.37 6.94
N ARG A 224 -11.67 10.72 7.11
CA ARG A 224 -12.56 10.25 6.04
C ARG A 224 -13.87 11.05 5.99
N TYR A 225 -13.90 12.22 6.64
CA TYR A 225 -15.07 13.08 6.77
C TYR A 225 -14.79 14.46 6.19
N ILE A 226 -15.86 15.14 5.80
CA ILE A 226 -15.86 16.52 5.29
C ILE A 226 -16.27 17.42 6.45
N THR A 227 -15.72 18.64 6.50
CA THR A 227 -16.09 19.65 7.51
C THR A 227 -17.35 20.43 7.10
N SER A 228 -18.08 20.95 8.07
CA SER A 228 -19.34 21.66 7.85
C SER A 228 -19.16 22.95 7.06
N ASP A 229 -18.01 23.64 7.15
CA ASP A 229 -17.68 24.83 6.39
C ASP A 229 -17.54 24.60 4.88
N MET A 230 -17.36 23.33 4.45
CA MET A 230 -17.23 22.97 3.05
C MET A 230 -18.55 22.62 2.37
N THR A 231 -19.64 22.48 3.11
CA THR A 231 -20.92 21.99 2.59
C THR A 231 -21.45 22.84 1.43
N ASP A 232 -21.23 24.14 1.48
CA ASP A 232 -21.68 25.10 0.47
C ASP A 232 -20.93 24.92 -0.86
N THR A 233 -19.69 24.40 -0.83
CA THR A 233 -18.85 24.21 -2.02
C THR A 233 -19.05 22.84 -2.70
N LEU A 234 -19.77 21.89 -2.07
CA LEU A 234 -19.89 20.52 -2.57
C LEU A 234 -20.57 20.42 -3.93
N LYS A 235 -21.54 21.30 -4.23
CA LYS A 235 -22.18 21.34 -5.55
C LYS A 235 -21.20 21.81 -6.62
N GLU A 236 -20.44 22.86 -6.38
CA GLU A 236 -19.42 23.37 -7.30
C GLU A 236 -18.36 22.28 -7.58
N ARG A 237 -17.93 21.55 -6.55
CA ARG A 237 -17.03 20.40 -6.70
C ARG A 237 -17.63 19.26 -7.53
N LEU A 238 -18.94 19.00 -7.39
CA LEU A 238 -19.63 18.04 -8.25
C LEU A 238 -19.75 18.53 -9.70
N GLU A 239 -19.94 19.83 -9.92
CA GLU A 239 -19.95 20.43 -11.26
C GLU A 239 -18.57 20.31 -11.92
N SER A 240 -17.50 20.60 -11.19
CA SER A 240 -16.12 20.53 -11.70
C SER A 240 -15.72 19.12 -12.17
N VAL A 241 -16.23 18.07 -11.51
CA VAL A 241 -15.99 16.68 -11.89
C VAL A 241 -16.99 16.12 -12.88
N ALA A 242 -18.10 16.82 -13.20
CA ALA A 242 -19.16 16.34 -14.10
C ALA A 242 -18.75 16.36 -15.58
N VAL A 243 -17.56 15.86 -15.89
CA VAL A 243 -16.95 15.82 -17.23
C VAL A 243 -16.64 14.39 -17.65
N GLY A 244 -16.59 14.14 -18.97
CA GLY A 244 -16.22 12.84 -19.51
C GLY A 244 -17.06 11.69 -18.92
N PRO A 245 -16.42 10.62 -18.41
CA PRO A 245 -17.13 9.44 -17.90
C PRO A 245 -17.93 9.71 -16.61
N TYR A 246 -17.61 10.78 -15.88
CA TYR A 246 -18.28 11.09 -14.62
C TYR A 246 -19.58 11.88 -14.81
N ALA A 247 -19.79 12.48 -15.99
CA ALA A 247 -20.96 13.33 -16.25
C ALA A 247 -22.29 12.60 -16.02
N ALA A 248 -22.40 11.33 -16.44
CA ALA A 248 -23.62 10.55 -16.29
C ALA A 248 -24.01 10.29 -14.83
N ILE A 249 -23.01 10.13 -13.94
CA ILE A 249 -23.21 9.83 -12.52
C ILE A 249 -23.24 11.07 -11.63
N ALA A 250 -22.61 12.18 -12.03
CA ALA A 250 -22.60 13.42 -11.23
C ALA A 250 -23.80 14.34 -11.52
N ARG A 251 -24.20 14.52 -12.80
CA ARG A 251 -25.30 15.44 -13.18
C ARG A 251 -26.65 15.18 -12.51
N PRO A 252 -27.09 13.93 -12.26
CA PRO A 252 -28.34 13.69 -11.55
C PRO A 252 -28.34 14.26 -10.12
N LEU A 253 -27.18 14.30 -9.46
CA LEU A 253 -27.02 14.82 -8.09
C LEU A 253 -27.13 16.35 -8.05
N LEU A 254 -26.70 17.04 -9.10
CA LEU A 254 -26.75 18.52 -9.19
C LEU A 254 -28.18 19.07 -9.22
N ARG A 255 -29.14 18.24 -9.64
CA ARG A 255 -30.57 18.61 -9.74
C ARG A 255 -31.34 18.51 -8.42
N LYS A 256 -30.71 17.97 -7.36
CA LYS A 256 -31.32 17.69 -6.06
C LYS A 256 -30.52 18.31 -4.92
N ALA A 257 -31.12 18.40 -3.75
CA ALA A 257 -30.37 18.65 -2.52
C ALA A 257 -29.48 17.45 -2.21
N LEU A 258 -28.22 17.68 -1.84
CA LEU A 258 -27.30 16.62 -1.47
C LEU A 258 -27.65 16.03 -0.10
N PRO A 259 -27.61 14.71 0.09
CA PRO A 259 -27.88 14.07 1.36
C PRO A 259 -26.68 14.20 2.29
N LEU A 260 -26.58 15.31 3.01
CA LEU A 260 -25.49 15.61 3.96
C LEU A 260 -25.78 14.94 5.31
N THR A 261 -25.42 13.68 5.43
CA THR A 261 -25.54 12.91 6.67
C THR A 261 -24.28 13.04 7.53
N LYS A 262 -24.35 12.67 8.82
CA LYS A 262 -23.16 12.55 9.69
C LYS A 262 -22.11 11.55 9.18
N ARG A 263 -22.47 10.69 8.23
CA ARG A 263 -21.54 9.80 7.55
C ARG A 263 -20.67 10.54 6.52
N VAL A 264 -21.11 11.69 6.05
CA VAL A 264 -20.39 12.52 5.06
C VAL A 264 -19.73 13.71 5.76
N VAL A 265 -20.49 14.43 6.59
CA VAL A 265 -20.06 15.66 7.27
C VAL A 265 -20.08 15.45 8.77
N ASP A 266 -18.90 15.44 9.40
CA ASP A 266 -18.75 15.31 10.85
C ASP A 266 -17.46 15.98 11.33
N ASP A 267 -17.57 17.21 11.82
CA ASP A 267 -16.43 18.00 12.31
C ASP A 267 -15.71 17.31 13.48
N SER A 268 -16.41 16.50 14.28
CA SER A 268 -15.82 15.79 15.42
C SER A 268 -14.85 14.67 15.00
N LYS A 269 -14.90 14.26 13.74
CA LYS A 269 -14.05 13.24 13.12
C LYS A 269 -12.93 13.82 12.24
N VAL A 270 -12.82 15.13 12.20
CA VAL A 270 -11.75 15.83 11.48
C VAL A 270 -10.79 16.41 12.50
N THR A 271 -9.54 15.96 12.47
CA THR A 271 -8.48 16.45 13.35
C THR A 271 -7.74 17.62 12.70
N ASP A 272 -6.81 17.32 11.83
CA ASP A 272 -5.90 18.28 11.19
C ASP A 272 -6.43 18.71 9.82
N HIS A 273 -6.91 17.75 9.03
CA HIS A 273 -7.40 17.96 7.67
C HIS A 273 -8.62 17.05 7.42
N HIS A 274 -9.55 17.54 6.61
CA HIS A 274 -10.68 16.75 6.12
C HIS A 274 -10.24 15.72 5.08
N ALA A 275 -11.16 14.87 4.64
CA ALA A 275 -10.95 13.82 3.66
C ALA A 275 -10.39 14.33 2.31
N ILE A 276 -9.76 13.41 1.56
CA ILE A 276 -9.29 13.65 0.19
C ILE A 276 -10.51 13.63 -0.74
N ILE A 277 -10.84 14.79 -1.31
CA ILE A 277 -11.94 14.97 -2.26
C ILE A 277 -11.47 15.86 -3.43
N PRO A 278 -12.19 15.89 -4.56
CA PRO A 278 -11.90 16.84 -5.63
C PRO A 278 -12.06 18.30 -5.17
N THR A 279 -11.32 19.19 -5.80
CA THR A 279 -11.48 20.65 -5.66
C THR A 279 -12.54 21.18 -6.63
N GLU A 280 -12.75 22.50 -6.59
CA GLU A 280 -13.61 23.21 -7.53
C GLU A 280 -12.96 23.37 -8.93
N GLN A 281 -11.69 22.98 -9.07
CA GLN A 281 -10.94 23.04 -10.32
C GLN A 281 -11.47 22.01 -11.34
N THR A 282 -11.94 22.48 -12.49
CA THR A 282 -12.36 21.60 -13.58
C THR A 282 -11.17 20.81 -14.14
N VAL A 283 -11.31 19.51 -14.23
CA VAL A 283 -10.25 18.62 -14.71
C VAL A 283 -10.17 18.58 -16.25
N ILE A 284 -8.95 18.63 -16.77
CA ILE A 284 -8.65 18.33 -18.17
C ILE A 284 -8.04 16.92 -18.20
N LEU A 285 -8.89 15.90 -18.38
CA LEU A 285 -8.49 14.49 -18.28
C LEU A 285 -7.33 14.11 -19.21
N ASN A 286 -7.21 14.76 -20.38
CA ASN A 286 -6.13 14.48 -21.33
C ASN A 286 -4.78 15.06 -20.88
N ALA A 287 -4.74 15.99 -19.96
CA ALA A 287 -3.50 16.52 -19.38
C ALA A 287 -2.92 15.61 -18.28
N LEU A 288 -3.70 14.66 -17.78
CA LEU A 288 -3.26 13.71 -16.76
C LEU A 288 -2.54 12.52 -17.38
N THR A 289 -1.44 12.09 -16.74
CA THR A 289 -0.79 10.80 -17.05
C THR A 289 -1.73 9.64 -16.77
N ALA A 290 -1.40 8.45 -17.27
CA ALA A 290 -2.20 7.26 -17.02
C ALA A 290 -2.33 6.91 -15.53
N GLU A 291 -1.25 7.10 -14.73
CA GLU A 291 -1.25 6.87 -13.29
C GLU A 291 -2.10 7.92 -12.55
N GLU A 292 -1.97 9.19 -12.89
CA GLU A 292 -2.76 10.28 -12.32
C GLU A 292 -4.24 10.12 -12.62
N ARG A 293 -4.57 9.70 -13.85
CA ARG A 293 -5.96 9.45 -14.24
C ARG A 293 -6.58 8.29 -13.45
N LYS A 294 -5.85 7.19 -13.24
CA LYS A 294 -6.30 6.07 -12.41
C LYS A 294 -6.59 6.48 -10.97
N LEU A 295 -5.66 7.24 -10.37
CA LEU A 295 -5.82 7.68 -8.98
C LEU A 295 -6.92 8.72 -8.83
N TYR A 296 -7.04 9.65 -9.79
CA TYR A 296 -8.11 10.64 -9.83
C TYR A 296 -9.49 9.98 -9.99
N ASP A 297 -9.59 8.94 -10.82
CA ASP A 297 -10.83 8.16 -10.99
C ASP A 297 -11.31 7.55 -9.66
N LEU A 298 -10.41 6.97 -8.87
CA LEU A 298 -10.75 6.47 -7.53
C LEU A 298 -11.35 7.58 -6.66
N ILE A 299 -10.68 8.73 -6.60
CA ILE A 299 -11.10 9.85 -5.74
C ILE A 299 -12.44 10.41 -6.18
N VAL A 300 -12.63 10.62 -7.49
CA VAL A 300 -13.87 11.19 -8.03
C VAL A 300 -15.05 10.23 -7.83
N ARG A 301 -14.90 8.96 -8.17
CA ARG A 301 -15.99 7.97 -7.98
C ARG A 301 -16.35 7.81 -6.51
N ARG A 302 -15.34 7.77 -5.62
CA ARG A 302 -15.57 7.74 -4.16
C ARG A 302 -16.32 8.98 -3.68
N PHE A 303 -15.95 10.16 -4.14
CA PHE A 303 -16.62 11.42 -3.80
C PHE A 303 -18.08 11.44 -4.28
N ILE A 304 -18.32 11.06 -5.53
CA ILE A 304 -19.69 10.99 -6.08
C ILE A 304 -20.54 9.99 -5.32
N SER A 305 -19.97 8.82 -4.95
CA SER A 305 -20.70 7.77 -4.23
C SER A 305 -21.23 8.20 -2.86
N LEU A 306 -20.60 9.20 -2.21
CA LEU A 306 -21.06 9.75 -0.93
C LEU A 306 -22.49 10.30 -0.96
N PHE A 307 -22.96 10.68 -2.13
CA PHE A 307 -24.26 11.32 -2.32
C PHE A 307 -25.29 10.38 -2.95
N TYR A 308 -24.93 9.11 -3.16
CA TYR A 308 -25.85 8.06 -3.61
C TYR A 308 -26.53 7.36 -2.43
N PRO A 309 -27.72 6.78 -2.62
CA PRO A 309 -28.39 6.01 -1.58
C PRO A 309 -27.59 4.75 -1.23
N ALA A 310 -27.88 4.16 -0.08
CA ALA A 310 -27.34 2.87 0.30
C ALA A 310 -27.80 1.78 -0.68
N ALA A 311 -26.92 0.83 -0.97
CA ALA A 311 -27.27 -0.36 -1.72
C ALA A 311 -28.13 -1.30 -0.86
N ARG A 312 -29.11 -1.96 -1.46
CA ARG A 312 -30.03 -2.87 -0.79
C ARG A 312 -30.02 -4.23 -1.45
N TYR A 313 -29.91 -5.25 -0.62
CA TYR A 313 -29.86 -6.64 -1.04
C TYR A 313 -30.90 -7.43 -0.27
N ASP A 314 -31.64 -8.26 -0.97
CA ASP A 314 -32.47 -9.27 -0.34
C ASP A 314 -31.64 -10.54 -0.13
N HIS A 315 -31.42 -10.89 1.13
CA HIS A 315 -30.77 -12.13 1.52
C HIS A 315 -31.79 -13.17 1.92
N VAL A 316 -31.66 -14.35 1.35
CA VAL A 316 -32.46 -15.52 1.67
C VAL A 316 -31.55 -16.61 2.20
N ASN A 317 -31.75 -17.03 3.44
CA ASN A 317 -31.05 -18.18 4.02
C ASN A 317 -32.06 -19.32 4.20
N VAL A 318 -31.69 -20.49 3.67
CA VAL A 318 -32.52 -21.70 3.68
C VAL A 318 -31.78 -22.78 4.47
N VAL A 319 -32.51 -23.49 5.31
CA VAL A 319 -32.04 -24.72 5.94
C VAL A 319 -33.01 -25.83 5.58
N ALA A 320 -32.52 -26.83 4.86
CA ALA A 320 -33.24 -28.06 4.58
C ALA A 320 -32.68 -29.18 5.47
N GLN A 321 -33.57 -29.98 6.05
CA GLN A 321 -33.21 -31.13 6.87
C GLN A 321 -33.52 -32.42 6.13
N VAL A 322 -32.51 -33.28 6.01
CA VAL A 322 -32.56 -34.57 5.34
C VAL A 322 -31.87 -35.59 6.22
N GLU A 323 -32.53 -36.68 6.63
CA GLU A 323 -31.95 -37.77 7.46
C GLU A 323 -31.20 -37.24 8.71
N ASN A 324 -31.78 -36.23 9.38
CA ASN A 324 -31.19 -35.51 10.54
C ASN A 324 -29.91 -34.71 10.23
N GLU A 325 -29.57 -34.53 8.95
CA GLU A 325 -28.45 -33.67 8.53
C GLU A 325 -29.01 -32.32 8.02
N SER A 326 -28.24 -31.26 8.22
CA SER A 326 -28.64 -29.89 7.82
C SER A 326 -27.90 -29.47 6.55
N LEU A 327 -28.66 -29.07 5.54
CA LEU A 327 -28.17 -28.52 4.30
C LEU A 327 -28.52 -27.02 4.25
N TYR A 328 -27.54 -26.19 3.99
CA TYR A 328 -27.66 -24.72 3.99
C TYR A 328 -27.52 -24.17 2.57
N ALA A 329 -28.44 -23.30 2.20
CA ALA A 329 -28.33 -22.49 1.00
C ALA A 329 -28.49 -21.01 1.34
N LYS A 330 -27.75 -20.16 0.64
CA LYS A 330 -27.83 -18.70 0.74
C LYS A 330 -28.04 -18.12 -0.64
N GLY A 331 -28.99 -17.23 -0.77
CA GLY A 331 -29.23 -16.46 -1.98
C GLY A 331 -29.15 -14.96 -1.70
N THR A 332 -28.66 -14.23 -2.67
CA THR A 332 -28.59 -12.77 -2.62
C THR A 332 -29.15 -12.20 -3.92
N ALA A 333 -30.09 -11.29 -3.83
CA ALA A 333 -30.62 -10.55 -4.95
C ALA A 333 -30.42 -9.04 -4.73
N ILE A 334 -29.95 -8.33 -5.75
CA ILE A 334 -29.82 -6.87 -5.71
C ILE A 334 -31.23 -6.29 -5.83
N LYS A 335 -31.68 -5.58 -4.79
CA LYS A 335 -32.95 -4.84 -4.79
C LYS A 335 -32.76 -3.41 -5.29
N ASP A 336 -31.70 -2.77 -4.85
CA ASP A 336 -31.29 -1.44 -5.29
C ASP A 336 -29.75 -1.38 -5.30
N SER A 337 -29.18 -1.07 -6.45
CA SER A 337 -27.72 -0.94 -6.57
C SER A 337 -27.15 0.24 -5.80
N GLY A 338 -27.97 1.26 -5.52
CA GLY A 338 -27.55 2.44 -4.76
C GLY A 338 -26.23 3.04 -5.27
N TRP A 339 -25.29 3.24 -4.36
CA TRP A 339 -23.97 3.81 -4.67
C TRP A 339 -23.09 2.91 -5.58
N HIS A 340 -23.38 1.61 -5.71
CA HIS A 340 -22.65 0.73 -6.64
C HIS A 340 -22.82 1.15 -8.11
N ALA A 341 -23.90 1.86 -8.43
CA ALA A 341 -24.10 2.41 -9.77
C ALA A 341 -22.99 3.38 -10.23
N VAL A 342 -22.24 3.96 -9.28
CA VAL A 342 -21.09 4.84 -9.57
C VAL A 342 -19.90 4.07 -10.15
N TYR A 343 -19.82 2.76 -9.91
CA TYR A 343 -18.69 1.89 -10.28
C TYR A 343 -18.99 1.00 -11.50
N ASP A 344 -19.98 1.34 -12.35
CA ASP A 344 -20.35 0.65 -13.60
C ASP A 344 -20.67 -0.85 -13.42
N GLY A 345 -21.24 -1.24 -12.27
CA GLY A 345 -21.53 -2.65 -11.97
C GLY A 345 -20.29 -3.52 -11.75
N GLN A 346 -19.09 -2.97 -11.87
CA GLN A 346 -17.89 -3.63 -11.36
C GLN A 346 -17.99 -3.60 -9.84
N GLY A 347 -18.22 -4.78 -9.25
CA GLY A 347 -18.38 -4.90 -7.81
C GLY A 347 -17.25 -4.15 -7.11
N PHE A 348 -17.63 -3.16 -6.33
CA PHE A 348 -16.75 -2.60 -5.32
C PHE A 348 -16.75 -3.65 -4.22
N ASP A 349 -15.81 -4.57 -4.31
CA ASP A 349 -15.66 -5.62 -3.33
C ASP A 349 -15.00 -5.01 -2.08
N GLU A 350 -15.85 -4.44 -1.20
CA GLU A 350 -15.41 -4.08 0.16
C GLU A 350 -15.09 -5.34 0.98
N THR A 351 -15.46 -6.52 0.46
CA THR A 351 -15.36 -7.81 1.15
C THR A 351 -14.11 -8.60 0.81
N GLU A 352 -13.15 -8.08 0.06
CA GLU A 352 -11.79 -8.56 0.24
C GLU A 352 -11.31 -8.11 1.62
N SER A 353 -12.01 -8.59 2.65
CA SER A 353 -11.46 -8.74 3.98
C SER A 353 -10.18 -9.53 3.80
N ASP A 354 -9.07 -9.03 4.33
CA ASP A 354 -7.78 -9.71 4.39
C ASP A 354 -7.87 -11.05 5.17
N GLU A 355 -9.07 -11.45 5.57
CA GLU A 355 -9.41 -12.69 6.25
C GLU A 355 -9.90 -13.71 5.21
N ASP A 356 -9.32 -14.89 5.24
CA ASP A 356 -9.64 -16.06 4.43
C ASP A 356 -11.13 -16.46 4.60
N ASP A 357 -12.04 -15.74 3.96
CA ASP A 357 -13.43 -16.14 3.87
C ASP A 357 -13.56 -17.24 2.82
N THR A 358 -13.37 -18.48 3.26
CA THR A 358 -13.48 -19.67 2.44
C THR A 358 -14.90 -19.96 1.95
N ASP A 359 -15.87 -19.15 2.35
CA ASP A 359 -17.29 -19.25 1.96
C ASP A 359 -17.70 -18.37 0.76
N ALA A 360 -16.74 -17.74 0.07
CA ALA A 360 -16.99 -16.79 -1.03
C ALA A 360 -17.75 -17.36 -2.24
N ASP A 361 -17.90 -18.69 -2.35
CA ASP A 361 -18.45 -19.36 -3.55
C ASP A 361 -19.99 -19.46 -3.60
N GLN A 362 -20.73 -18.86 -2.65
CA GLN A 362 -22.20 -18.99 -2.60
C GLN A 362 -22.99 -17.68 -2.70
N SER A 363 -22.37 -16.53 -2.87
CA SER A 363 -23.04 -15.24 -2.61
C SER A 363 -23.96 -14.72 -3.72
N ASP A 364 -23.86 -15.17 -4.97
CA ASP A 364 -24.50 -14.49 -6.11
C ASP A 364 -25.64 -15.27 -6.78
N LYS A 365 -26.07 -16.40 -6.19
CA LYS A 365 -27.17 -17.18 -6.76
C LYS A 365 -28.53 -16.66 -6.24
N VAL A 366 -29.41 -16.29 -7.14
CA VAL A 366 -30.80 -16.02 -6.78
C VAL A 366 -31.50 -17.35 -6.51
N LEU A 367 -32.04 -17.53 -5.30
CA LEU A 367 -32.82 -18.70 -4.96
C LEU A 367 -34.26 -18.56 -5.51
N PRO A 368 -34.92 -19.68 -5.94
CA PRO A 368 -36.31 -19.67 -6.34
C PRO A 368 -37.24 -19.36 -5.16
N GLU A 369 -38.52 -19.16 -5.42
CA GLU A 369 -39.51 -19.05 -4.34
C GLU A 369 -39.62 -20.36 -3.57
N LEU A 370 -39.30 -20.31 -2.28
CA LEU A 370 -39.31 -21.44 -1.37
C LEU A 370 -40.24 -21.17 -0.18
N ARG A 371 -40.73 -22.26 0.47
CA ARG A 371 -41.61 -22.18 1.63
C ARG A 371 -41.13 -23.15 2.72
N VAL A 372 -41.30 -22.75 3.98
CA VAL A 372 -41.09 -23.66 5.10
C VAL A 372 -42.06 -24.83 5.03
N GLY A 373 -41.58 -26.03 5.28
CA GLY A 373 -42.34 -27.29 5.13
C GLY A 373 -42.33 -27.89 3.72
N GLN A 374 -41.81 -27.16 2.73
CA GLN A 374 -41.68 -27.67 1.35
C GLN A 374 -40.78 -28.91 1.34
N SER A 375 -41.24 -29.97 0.69
CA SER A 375 -40.46 -31.18 0.43
C SER A 375 -39.42 -30.91 -0.64
N VAL A 376 -38.21 -31.42 -0.44
CA VAL A 376 -37.09 -31.34 -1.39
C VAL A 376 -36.47 -32.73 -1.50
N GLU A 377 -36.08 -33.11 -2.71
CA GLU A 377 -35.35 -34.34 -2.98
C GLU A 377 -33.89 -34.05 -3.23
N VAL A 378 -33.00 -34.75 -2.55
CA VAL A 378 -31.55 -34.70 -2.81
C VAL A 378 -31.25 -35.55 -4.05
N LYS A 379 -31.23 -34.93 -5.22
CA LYS A 379 -30.99 -35.64 -6.49
C LYS A 379 -29.59 -36.19 -6.58
N ARG A 380 -28.60 -35.40 -6.15
CA ARG A 380 -27.18 -35.76 -6.23
C ARG A 380 -26.40 -34.97 -5.19
N CYS A 381 -25.41 -35.61 -4.59
CA CYS A 381 -24.41 -34.94 -3.76
C CYS A 381 -23.00 -35.04 -4.40
N LEU A 382 -22.34 -33.91 -4.52
CA LEU A 382 -20.97 -33.80 -5.03
C LEU A 382 -20.01 -33.53 -3.87
N ILE A 383 -18.93 -34.31 -3.81
CA ILE A 383 -17.84 -34.04 -2.88
C ILE A 383 -16.85 -33.12 -3.58
N GLN A 384 -16.67 -31.94 -3.04
CA GLN A 384 -15.60 -31.01 -3.44
C GLN A 384 -14.41 -31.21 -2.50
N ASN A 385 -13.32 -31.73 -3.03
CA ASN A 385 -12.10 -31.90 -2.26
C ASN A 385 -11.30 -30.60 -2.28
N GLY A 386 -10.90 -30.15 -1.10
CA GLY A 386 -10.07 -28.97 -0.90
C GLY A 386 -8.86 -29.29 -0.03
N ARG A 387 -7.98 -28.33 0.08
CA ARG A 387 -6.88 -28.34 1.04
C ARG A 387 -6.87 -27.02 1.77
N THR A 388 -6.59 -27.07 3.08
CA THR A 388 -6.33 -25.84 3.83
C THR A 388 -5.09 -25.16 3.26
N LEU A 389 -5.17 -23.84 3.12
CA LEU A 389 -4.08 -23.01 2.58
C LEU A 389 -3.42 -22.22 3.71
N PRO A 390 -2.12 -21.98 3.62
CA PRO A 390 -1.47 -21.07 4.55
C PRO A 390 -2.03 -19.65 4.38
N PRO A 391 -1.93 -18.79 5.40
CA PRO A 391 -2.33 -17.40 5.27
C PRO A 391 -1.55 -16.73 4.14
N LYS A 392 -2.21 -15.83 3.41
CA LYS A 392 -1.57 -15.07 2.32
C LYS A 392 -0.47 -14.15 2.86
N ARG A 393 0.63 -14.00 2.11
CA ARG A 393 1.63 -12.98 2.43
C ARG A 393 1.02 -11.59 2.35
N TYR A 394 1.54 -10.68 3.14
CA TYR A 394 1.08 -9.30 3.09
C TYR A 394 1.32 -8.68 1.71
N THR A 395 0.27 -8.06 1.16
CA THR A 395 0.39 -6.99 0.16
C THR A 395 0.70 -5.68 0.88
N GLU A 396 1.07 -4.62 0.16
CA GLU A 396 1.21 -3.31 0.80
C GLU A 396 -0.12 -2.83 1.41
N ALA A 397 -1.25 -3.11 0.75
CA ALA A 397 -2.58 -2.81 1.27
C ALA A 397 -2.84 -3.49 2.62
N ALA A 398 -2.59 -4.81 2.71
CA ALA A 398 -2.78 -5.58 3.93
C ALA A 398 -1.81 -5.13 5.04
N LEU A 399 -0.56 -4.83 4.69
CA LEU A 399 0.43 -4.33 5.64
C LEU A 399 0.05 -2.95 6.19
N LEU A 400 -0.44 -2.03 5.34
CA LEU A 400 -0.94 -0.73 5.76
C LEU A 400 -2.09 -0.86 6.76
N SER A 401 -3.03 -1.80 6.52
CA SER A 401 -4.12 -2.10 7.47
C SER A 401 -3.58 -2.54 8.83
N GLN A 402 -2.58 -3.43 8.83
CA GLN A 402 -1.97 -3.90 10.08
C GLN A 402 -1.17 -2.78 10.78
N MET A 403 -0.43 -1.97 10.03
CA MET A 403 0.28 -0.81 10.59
C MET A 403 -0.70 0.17 11.24
N GLU A 404 -1.84 0.43 10.61
CA GLU A 404 -2.90 1.28 11.15
C GLU A 404 -3.51 0.71 12.42
N LYS A 405 -3.93 -0.57 12.38
CA LYS A 405 -4.50 -1.29 13.52
C LYS A 405 -3.60 -1.26 14.76
N HIS A 406 -2.29 -1.32 14.55
CA HIS A 406 -1.29 -1.33 15.62
C HIS A 406 -0.66 0.05 15.91
N GLY A 407 -1.16 1.13 15.32
CA GLY A 407 -0.64 2.48 15.52
C GLY A 407 0.81 2.67 15.06
N LEU A 408 1.26 1.88 14.07
CA LEU A 408 2.62 1.97 13.54
C LEU A 408 2.70 3.06 12.46
N GLY A 409 3.37 4.15 12.80
CA GLY A 409 3.52 5.32 11.93
C GLY A 409 2.22 6.11 11.74
N THR A 410 2.35 7.28 11.13
CA THR A 410 1.22 8.13 10.72
C THR A 410 0.86 7.86 9.25
N PRO A 411 -0.30 8.25 8.74
CA PRO A 411 -0.62 8.15 7.31
C PRO A 411 0.50 8.69 6.41
N ALA A 412 1.10 9.82 6.77
CA ALA A 412 2.18 10.44 6.03
C ALA A 412 3.49 9.63 6.00
N THR A 413 3.74 8.77 7.00
CA THR A 413 5.04 8.09 7.17
C THR A 413 5.01 6.61 6.81
N ARG A 414 3.85 5.94 6.82
CA ARG A 414 3.73 4.48 6.57
C ARG A 414 4.33 4.07 5.24
N ALA A 415 4.02 4.80 4.17
CA ALA A 415 4.57 4.54 2.83
C ALA A 415 6.11 4.62 2.79
N ASP A 416 6.68 5.62 3.45
CA ASP A 416 8.13 5.79 3.52
C ASP A 416 8.81 4.71 4.37
N ILE A 417 8.14 4.21 5.40
CA ILE A 417 8.64 3.08 6.22
C ILE A 417 8.70 1.81 5.37
N ILE A 418 7.65 1.48 4.62
CA ILE A 418 7.64 0.33 3.72
C ILE A 418 8.75 0.48 2.67
N GLU A 419 8.85 1.65 2.03
CA GLU A 419 9.89 1.92 1.04
C GLU A 419 11.30 1.84 1.62
N LYS A 420 11.50 2.29 2.86
CA LYS A 420 12.77 2.16 3.58
C LYS A 420 13.15 0.70 3.83
N LEU A 421 12.19 -0.16 4.18
CA LEU A 421 12.42 -1.60 4.34
C LEU A 421 12.85 -2.25 3.01
N VAL A 422 12.23 -1.86 1.89
CA VAL A 422 12.61 -2.32 0.55
C VAL A 422 14.01 -1.79 0.18
N ASN A 423 14.25 -0.50 0.32
CA ASN A 423 15.53 0.13 -0.05
C ASN A 423 16.71 -0.33 0.82
N SER A 424 16.45 -0.77 2.05
CA SER A 424 17.45 -1.37 2.94
C SER A 424 17.68 -2.86 2.67
N ASP A 425 17.00 -3.44 1.69
CA ASP A 425 17.07 -4.84 1.31
C ASP A 425 16.68 -5.81 2.45
N THR A 426 15.75 -5.38 3.31
CA THR A 426 15.19 -6.22 4.38
C THR A 426 13.91 -6.95 3.95
N ILE A 427 13.20 -6.38 2.99
CA ILE A 427 12.07 -7.00 2.30
C ILE A 427 12.20 -6.80 0.79
N ASP A 428 11.54 -7.65 0.01
CA ASP A 428 11.47 -7.56 -1.46
C ASP A 428 10.01 -7.66 -1.92
N ARG A 429 9.69 -6.98 -3.03
CA ARG A 429 8.39 -7.08 -3.70
C ARG A 429 8.45 -8.18 -4.76
N GLN A 430 7.62 -9.21 -4.62
CA GLN A 430 7.47 -10.26 -5.63
C GLN A 430 6.01 -10.28 -6.09
N GLY A 431 5.77 -9.73 -7.27
CA GLY A 431 4.41 -9.37 -7.70
C GLY A 431 3.81 -8.34 -6.74
N ASN A 432 2.65 -8.66 -6.19
CA ASN A 432 1.97 -7.78 -5.20
C ASN A 432 2.28 -8.16 -3.74
N ALA A 433 3.07 -9.22 -3.50
CA ALA A 433 3.38 -9.72 -2.17
C ALA A 433 4.73 -9.21 -1.65
N LEU A 434 4.80 -8.99 -0.34
CA LEU A 434 6.01 -8.60 0.38
C LEU A 434 6.68 -9.84 0.98
N HIS A 435 7.94 -10.04 0.67
CA HIS A 435 8.75 -11.15 1.13
C HIS A 435 9.91 -10.67 1.99
N PRO A 436 10.18 -11.26 3.15
CA PRO A 436 11.39 -10.94 3.91
C PRO A 436 12.61 -11.52 3.20
N THR A 437 13.67 -10.75 3.12
CA THR A 437 14.97 -11.21 2.60
C THR A 437 15.76 -11.95 3.68
N GLY A 438 16.86 -12.60 3.30
CA GLY A 438 17.79 -13.18 4.26
C GLY A 438 18.37 -12.15 5.24
N LYS A 439 18.55 -10.89 4.79
CA LYS A 439 18.95 -9.78 5.66
C LYS A 439 17.86 -9.41 6.66
N GLY A 440 16.61 -9.33 6.20
CA GLY A 440 15.48 -9.03 7.08
C GLY A 440 15.27 -10.09 8.15
N LYS A 441 15.39 -11.38 7.77
CA LYS A 441 15.32 -12.52 8.70
C LYS A 441 16.37 -12.40 9.81
N GLN A 442 17.62 -12.21 9.43
CA GLN A 442 18.70 -12.06 10.41
C GLN A 442 18.55 -10.80 11.26
N LEU A 443 18.14 -9.66 10.68
CA LEU A 443 17.94 -8.43 11.43
C LEU A 443 16.93 -8.63 12.58
N ILE A 444 15.82 -9.32 12.34
CA ILE A 444 14.82 -9.60 13.39
C ILE A 444 15.40 -10.53 14.47
N GLU A 445 16.27 -11.46 14.12
CA GLU A 445 16.96 -12.31 15.11
C GLU A 445 17.96 -11.55 15.97
N LEU A 446 18.61 -10.54 15.39
CA LEU A 446 19.68 -9.76 16.02
C LEU A 446 19.19 -8.59 16.89
N VAL A 447 17.98 -8.08 16.64
CA VAL A 447 17.41 -6.98 17.45
C VAL A 447 16.76 -7.52 18.72
N SER A 448 16.68 -6.67 19.76
CA SER A 448 15.96 -6.99 21.00
C SER A 448 14.48 -7.33 20.73
N ALA A 449 13.92 -8.24 21.55
CA ALA A 449 12.52 -8.63 21.49
C ALA A 449 11.57 -7.42 21.60
N ASP A 450 11.90 -6.42 22.41
CA ASP A 450 11.10 -5.22 22.60
C ASP A 450 10.86 -4.44 21.30
N LEU A 451 11.79 -4.49 20.34
CA LEU A 451 11.68 -3.80 19.07
C LEU A 451 10.97 -4.65 17.98
N ARG A 452 10.70 -5.93 18.22
CA ARG A 452 10.11 -6.82 17.20
C ARG A 452 8.61 -6.71 17.11
N THR A 453 7.95 -6.23 18.19
CA THR A 453 6.49 -6.16 18.30
C THR A 453 5.99 -4.71 18.34
N PRO A 454 4.72 -4.45 17.99
CA PRO A 454 4.13 -3.12 18.06
C PRO A 454 3.95 -2.57 19.48
N ASP A 455 4.02 -3.42 20.52
CA ASP A 455 3.66 -3.08 21.90
C ASP A 455 4.43 -1.89 22.45
N LEU A 456 5.73 -1.82 22.14
CA LEU A 456 6.58 -0.70 22.53
C LEU A 456 6.05 0.63 21.96
N THR A 457 5.68 0.62 20.68
CA THR A 457 5.14 1.79 20.00
C THR A 457 3.81 2.22 20.60
N ALA A 458 2.92 1.26 20.88
CA ALA A 458 1.64 1.54 21.51
C ALA A 458 1.80 2.17 22.91
N LYS A 459 2.72 1.65 23.72
CA LYS A 459 3.05 2.22 25.04
C LYS A 459 3.57 3.65 24.92
N TRP A 460 4.49 3.92 23.99
CA TRP A 460 5.01 5.27 23.81
C TRP A 460 3.93 6.25 23.35
N GLU A 461 3.11 5.88 22.36
CA GLU A 461 2.05 6.78 21.88
C GLU A 461 1.04 7.09 22.99
N SER A 462 0.70 6.12 23.85
CA SER A 462 -0.16 6.34 25.01
C SER A 462 0.45 7.35 26.01
N GLU A 463 1.74 7.22 26.34
CA GLU A 463 2.43 8.18 27.23
C GLU A 463 2.56 9.57 26.57
N LEU A 464 2.85 9.63 25.27
CA LEU A 464 2.93 10.89 24.52
C LEU A 464 1.56 11.60 24.47
N GLU A 465 0.48 10.84 24.35
CA GLU A 465 -0.87 11.39 24.41
C GLU A 465 -1.20 11.94 25.81
N ARG A 466 -0.79 11.23 26.88
CA ARG A 466 -0.92 11.72 28.26
C ARG A 466 -0.14 13.03 28.46
N ILE A 467 1.07 13.15 27.90
CA ILE A 467 1.86 14.40 27.95
C ILE A 467 1.10 15.52 27.23
N ALA A 468 0.57 15.27 26.03
CA ALA A 468 -0.19 16.26 25.27
C ALA A 468 -1.44 16.76 26.02
N LYS A 469 -2.11 15.86 26.77
CA LYS A 469 -3.26 16.17 27.63
C LYS A 469 -2.87 16.79 28.99
N GLY A 470 -1.58 16.88 29.29
CA GLY A 470 -1.08 17.38 30.60
C GLY A 470 -1.24 16.42 31.77
N GLN A 471 -1.44 15.14 31.49
CA GLN A 471 -1.58 14.05 32.46
C GLN A 471 -0.26 13.26 32.61
N GLY A 472 0.74 13.53 31.79
CA GLY A 472 2.06 12.93 31.81
C GLY A 472 3.17 14.00 31.92
N GLN A 473 4.37 13.55 32.26
CA GLN A 473 5.54 14.42 32.44
C GLN A 473 6.61 14.08 31.38
N PRO A 474 7.17 15.07 30.66
CA PRO A 474 8.20 14.86 29.63
C PRO A 474 9.49 14.23 30.16
N GLU A 475 10.01 14.73 31.28
CA GLU A 475 11.34 14.31 31.79
C GLU A 475 11.39 12.84 32.26
N PRO A 476 10.41 12.30 33.02
CA PRO A 476 10.36 10.87 33.31
C PRO A 476 10.29 9.99 32.09
N PHE A 477 9.50 10.39 31.07
CA PHE A 477 9.43 9.68 29.80
C PHE A 477 10.80 9.63 29.09
N LEU A 478 11.46 10.79 28.93
CA LEU A 478 12.78 10.86 28.26
C LEU A 478 13.87 10.14 29.06
N LYS A 479 13.80 10.15 30.40
CA LYS A 479 14.70 9.37 31.24
C LYS A 479 14.56 7.87 30.96
N GLY A 480 13.33 7.36 30.97
CA GLY A 480 13.05 5.95 30.63
C GLY A 480 13.52 5.57 29.23
N ILE A 481 13.42 6.50 28.25
CA ILE A 481 13.93 6.28 26.88
C ILE A 481 15.47 6.17 26.87
N ARG A 482 16.19 7.01 27.62
CA ARG A 482 17.67 6.93 27.72
C ARG A 482 18.10 5.58 28.30
N GLU A 483 17.52 5.20 29.44
CA GLU A 483 17.77 3.90 30.08
C GLU A 483 17.47 2.72 29.14
N MET A 484 16.37 2.79 28.39
CA MET A 484 16.05 1.80 27.38
C MET A 484 17.08 1.77 26.26
N ALA A 485 17.49 2.90 25.71
CA ALA A 485 18.47 2.97 24.63
C ALA A 485 19.83 2.38 25.08
N GLU A 486 20.28 2.67 26.31
CA GLU A 486 21.49 2.10 26.90
C GLU A 486 21.38 0.57 27.03
N ARG A 487 20.25 0.07 27.57
CA ARG A 487 20.00 -1.36 27.69
C ARG A 487 20.01 -2.06 26.33
N LEU A 488 19.31 -1.53 25.34
CA LEU A 488 19.26 -2.10 23.99
C LEU A 488 20.65 -2.14 23.33
N VAL A 489 21.46 -1.10 23.49
CA VAL A 489 22.85 -1.08 23.00
C VAL A 489 23.69 -2.13 23.72
N HIS A 490 23.53 -2.27 25.02
CA HIS A 490 24.25 -3.28 25.80
C HIS A 490 23.86 -4.71 25.38
N GLU A 491 22.58 -4.99 25.20
CA GLU A 491 22.09 -6.28 24.69
C GLU A 491 22.70 -6.61 23.33
N VAL A 492 22.72 -5.66 22.39
CA VAL A 492 23.37 -5.85 21.08
C VAL A 492 24.87 -6.16 21.26
N LYS A 493 25.60 -5.41 22.09
CA LYS A 493 27.03 -5.62 22.32
C LYS A 493 27.34 -6.98 22.98
N ALA A 494 26.52 -7.41 23.94
CA ALA A 494 26.67 -8.65 24.67
C ALA A 494 26.24 -9.88 23.87
N SER A 495 25.42 -9.72 22.81
CA SER A 495 24.94 -10.83 22.01
C SER A 495 26.09 -11.64 21.40
N GLY A 496 26.06 -12.96 21.53
CA GLY A 496 26.96 -13.91 20.87
C GLY A 496 26.58 -14.24 19.41
N ALA A 497 25.54 -13.58 18.88
CA ALA A 497 25.06 -13.84 17.52
C ALA A 497 26.05 -13.35 16.44
N SER A 498 26.02 -13.96 15.27
CA SER A 498 26.81 -13.56 14.10
C SER A 498 25.90 -13.22 12.93
N TYR A 499 26.26 -12.20 12.16
CA TYR A 499 25.58 -11.85 10.92
C TYR A 499 26.32 -12.46 9.73
N LYS A 500 25.59 -13.14 8.85
CA LYS A 500 26.12 -13.69 7.59
C LYS A 500 25.46 -12.98 6.43
N PRO A 501 26.25 -12.26 5.58
CA PRO A 501 25.67 -11.62 4.41
C PRO A 501 24.92 -12.64 3.54
N HIS A 502 23.65 -12.36 3.21
CA HIS A 502 22.80 -13.24 2.42
C HIS A 502 23.02 -13.10 0.91
N ASN A 503 23.67 -12.02 0.50
CA ASN A 503 23.92 -11.62 -0.87
C ASN A 503 25.38 -11.87 -1.31
N VAL A 504 25.97 -12.96 -0.80
CA VAL A 504 27.35 -13.34 -1.16
C VAL A 504 27.35 -13.92 -2.57
N SER A 505 28.12 -13.26 -3.45
CA SER A 505 28.36 -13.74 -4.81
C SER A 505 29.33 -14.93 -4.86
N SER A 506 29.23 -15.73 -5.93
CA SER A 506 30.26 -16.73 -6.25
C SER A 506 31.61 -16.12 -6.68
N SER A 507 31.62 -14.83 -6.97
CA SER A 507 32.83 -14.12 -7.42
C SER A 507 33.70 -13.66 -6.25
N HIS A 508 35.02 -13.71 -6.41
CA HIS A 508 35.99 -13.21 -5.44
C HIS A 508 36.52 -11.84 -5.83
N CYS A 509 36.90 -11.06 -4.87
CA CYS A 509 37.57 -9.78 -5.07
C CYS A 509 38.97 -10.02 -5.68
N PRO A 510 39.33 -9.37 -6.79
CA PRO A 510 40.64 -9.55 -7.38
C PRO A 510 41.78 -8.95 -6.53
N ASP A 511 41.46 -8.00 -5.63
CA ASP A 511 42.45 -7.27 -4.85
C ASP A 511 42.76 -8.00 -3.52
N CYS A 512 41.75 -8.59 -2.84
CA CYS A 512 41.95 -9.18 -1.50
C CYS A 512 41.42 -10.64 -1.38
N GLY A 513 40.89 -11.23 -2.45
CA GLY A 513 40.41 -12.61 -2.46
C GLY A 513 39.07 -12.86 -1.72
N THR A 514 38.52 -11.88 -1.03
CA THR A 514 37.25 -12.01 -0.30
C THR A 514 36.06 -12.16 -1.25
N ARG A 515 35.07 -12.99 -0.93
CA ARG A 515 33.85 -13.09 -1.74
C ARG A 515 33.13 -11.76 -1.82
N LEU A 516 32.73 -11.38 -3.05
CA LEU A 516 32.01 -10.14 -3.31
C LEU A 516 30.55 -10.26 -2.88
N LEU A 517 29.97 -9.13 -2.49
CA LEU A 517 28.54 -9.02 -2.19
C LEU A 517 27.78 -8.45 -3.42
N GLU A 518 26.63 -9.02 -3.70
CA GLU A 518 25.71 -8.52 -4.71
C GLU A 518 24.85 -7.39 -4.12
N LYS A 519 24.86 -6.22 -4.73
CA LYS A 519 24.03 -5.08 -4.32
C LYS A 519 23.26 -4.53 -5.51
N LYS A 520 21.93 -4.49 -5.40
CA LYS A 520 21.08 -3.80 -6.37
C LYS A 520 21.32 -2.29 -6.28
N SER A 521 21.55 -1.63 -7.40
CA SER A 521 21.70 -0.18 -7.50
C SER A 521 20.80 0.36 -8.61
N LYS A 522 20.61 1.70 -8.66
CA LYS A 522 19.88 2.37 -9.77
C LYS A 522 20.46 2.08 -11.16
N ARG A 523 21.73 1.63 -11.23
CA ARG A 523 22.45 1.31 -12.47
C ARG A 523 22.55 -0.19 -12.74
N GLY A 524 21.80 -1.04 -12.01
CA GLY A 524 21.84 -2.48 -12.11
C GLY A 524 22.57 -3.15 -10.93
N LEU A 525 22.86 -4.45 -11.07
CA LEU A 525 23.56 -5.24 -10.06
C LEU A 525 25.02 -4.81 -9.96
N MET A 526 25.48 -4.55 -8.72
CA MET A 526 26.88 -4.24 -8.39
C MET A 526 27.47 -5.35 -7.53
N LEU A 527 28.70 -5.73 -7.80
CA LEU A 527 29.50 -6.59 -6.94
C LEU A 527 30.50 -5.71 -6.15
N ILE A 528 30.43 -5.80 -4.83
CA ILE A 528 31.19 -4.94 -3.90
C ILE A 528 31.99 -5.83 -2.94
N CYS A 529 33.24 -5.49 -2.71
CA CYS A 529 34.04 -6.15 -1.68
C CYS A 529 33.54 -5.74 -0.29
N PRO A 530 33.29 -6.68 0.64
CA PRO A 530 32.87 -6.37 2.00
C PRO A 530 34.00 -5.90 2.92
N SER A 531 35.26 -6.02 2.50
CA SER A 531 36.41 -5.55 3.28
C SER A 531 36.47 -4.03 3.25
N GLU A 532 36.55 -3.41 4.44
CA GLU A 532 36.58 -1.94 4.59
C GLU A 532 37.80 -1.32 3.93
N ASP A 533 38.93 -2.01 3.98
CA ASP A 533 40.22 -1.52 3.45
C ASP A 533 40.33 -1.69 1.91
N CYS A 534 39.47 -2.50 1.29
CA CYS A 534 39.66 -2.87 -0.12
C CYS A 534 38.94 -1.93 -1.09
N GLY A 535 37.72 -1.51 -0.80
CA GLY A 535 36.94 -0.56 -1.62
C GLY A 535 36.57 -1.04 -3.05
N TYR A 536 36.88 -2.28 -3.44
CA TYR A 536 36.62 -2.82 -4.77
C TYR A 536 35.14 -2.89 -5.09
N LYS A 537 34.75 -2.41 -6.29
CA LYS A 537 33.35 -2.47 -6.80
C LYS A 537 33.39 -2.69 -8.32
N ARG A 538 32.48 -3.54 -8.82
CA ARG A 538 32.26 -3.71 -10.26
C ARG A 538 30.78 -3.89 -10.58
N SER A 539 30.38 -3.71 -11.84
CA SER A 539 29.04 -4.11 -12.29
C SER A 539 28.91 -5.63 -12.25
N GLY A 540 27.80 -6.12 -11.69
CA GLY A 540 27.46 -7.54 -11.64
C GLY A 540 26.79 -8.05 -12.92
N GLU A 541 26.28 -7.16 -13.78
CA GLU A 541 25.66 -7.53 -15.05
C GLU A 541 26.72 -7.83 -16.09
N LYS A 542 26.63 -9.02 -16.70
CA LYS A 542 27.43 -9.38 -17.86
C LYS A 542 26.91 -8.59 -19.06
N ARG A 543 27.59 -7.55 -19.44
CA ARG A 543 27.30 -6.82 -20.70
C ARG A 543 27.79 -7.69 -21.88
N LEU A 544 26.90 -8.52 -22.40
CA LEU A 544 27.22 -9.30 -23.58
C LEU A 544 27.21 -8.38 -24.82
N SER A 545 28.30 -8.40 -25.57
CA SER A 545 28.42 -7.76 -26.87
C SER A 545 27.70 -8.58 -27.94
N ASN A 546 27.28 -7.94 -29.02
CA ASN A 546 26.81 -8.67 -30.20
C ASN A 546 27.96 -9.35 -30.99
N ARG A 547 29.22 -9.11 -30.64
CA ARG A 547 30.37 -9.79 -31.20
C ARG A 547 30.49 -11.21 -30.66
N ARG A 548 30.82 -12.14 -31.53
CA ARG A 548 31.10 -13.54 -31.23
C ARG A 548 32.59 -13.80 -31.22
N CYS A 549 33.06 -14.63 -30.33
CA CYS A 549 34.43 -15.06 -30.26
C CYS A 549 34.83 -15.75 -31.57
N PRO A 550 35.95 -15.37 -32.22
CA PRO A 550 36.39 -15.99 -33.48
C PRO A 550 36.74 -17.47 -33.30
N GLN A 551 37.08 -17.91 -32.10
CA GLN A 551 37.48 -19.29 -31.83
C GLN A 551 36.31 -20.20 -31.42
N CYS A 552 35.41 -19.76 -30.52
CA CYS A 552 34.34 -20.62 -29.98
C CYS A 552 32.92 -20.14 -30.30
N HIS A 553 32.77 -19.06 -31.07
CA HIS A 553 31.51 -18.45 -31.52
C HIS A 553 30.51 -18.03 -30.42
N LYS A 554 30.91 -18.08 -29.15
CA LYS A 554 30.11 -17.59 -28.04
C LYS A 554 30.13 -16.06 -27.99
N LYS A 555 29.03 -15.45 -27.50
CA LYS A 555 28.98 -13.98 -27.30
C LYS A 555 30.09 -13.54 -26.34
N MET A 556 30.79 -12.46 -26.68
CA MET A 556 31.88 -11.90 -25.88
C MET A 556 31.33 -10.88 -24.89
N GLU A 557 31.93 -10.81 -23.68
CA GLU A 557 31.55 -9.86 -22.61
C GLU A 557 32.25 -8.52 -22.83
N MET A 558 31.50 -7.40 -22.77
CA MET A 558 32.07 -6.05 -22.78
C MET A 558 32.67 -5.72 -21.43
N LYS A 559 33.92 -5.31 -21.41
CA LYS A 559 34.66 -4.86 -20.24
C LYS A 559 35.27 -3.49 -20.48
N GLU A 560 35.43 -2.74 -19.41
CA GLU A 560 36.08 -1.43 -19.41
C GLU A 560 37.44 -1.56 -18.73
N GLY A 561 38.51 -1.26 -19.43
CA GLY A 561 39.87 -1.27 -18.93
C GLY A 561 40.50 0.12 -18.98
N LYS A 562 41.74 0.25 -18.49
CA LYS A 562 42.49 1.54 -18.49
C LYS A 562 42.64 2.15 -19.87
N ALA A 563 42.64 1.32 -20.93
CA ALA A 563 42.75 1.73 -22.33
C ALA A 563 41.39 1.92 -23.05
N GLY A 564 40.24 1.80 -22.36
CA GLY A 564 38.90 1.92 -22.93
C GLY A 564 38.10 0.63 -22.94
N LEU A 565 37.00 0.61 -23.69
CA LEU A 565 36.10 -0.55 -23.80
C LEU A 565 36.73 -1.64 -24.67
N PHE A 566 36.69 -2.88 -24.17
CA PHE A 566 37.09 -4.08 -24.92
C PHE A 566 36.10 -5.21 -24.70
N VAL A 567 36.09 -6.19 -25.60
CA VAL A 567 35.31 -7.41 -25.47
C VAL A 567 36.21 -8.60 -25.18
N GLN A 568 35.79 -9.45 -24.25
CA GLN A 568 36.54 -10.65 -23.84
C GLN A 568 35.65 -11.88 -23.94
N CYS A 569 36.18 -12.94 -24.52
CA CYS A 569 35.55 -14.24 -24.47
C CYS A 569 35.83 -14.93 -23.11
N LEU A 570 34.78 -15.25 -22.36
CA LEU A 570 34.92 -15.93 -21.04
C LEU A 570 35.44 -17.36 -21.18
N SER A 571 35.24 -18.02 -22.30
CA SER A 571 35.64 -19.43 -22.51
C SER A 571 37.06 -19.57 -23.07
N CYS A 572 37.49 -18.67 -23.92
CA CYS A 572 38.79 -18.75 -24.63
C CYS A 572 39.78 -17.68 -24.16
N GLY A 573 39.37 -16.71 -23.33
CA GLY A 573 40.25 -15.61 -22.90
C GLY A 573 40.58 -14.56 -23.96
N ILE A 574 40.15 -14.74 -25.20
CA ILE A 574 40.46 -13.82 -26.32
C ILE A 574 39.84 -12.45 -26.03
N THR A 575 40.64 -11.40 -26.18
CA THR A 575 40.24 -9.99 -26.02
C THR A 575 40.36 -9.22 -27.33
N GLU A 576 39.35 -8.39 -27.62
CA GLU A 576 39.35 -7.45 -28.74
C GLU A 576 39.03 -6.05 -28.24
N THR A 577 39.84 -5.06 -28.61
CA THR A 577 39.61 -3.65 -28.30
C THR A 577 38.48 -3.07 -29.15
N MET A 578 37.60 -2.27 -28.53
CA MET A 578 36.57 -1.51 -29.25
C MET A 578 37.10 -0.10 -29.51
N ASN A 579 37.56 0.17 -30.77
CA ASN A 579 37.99 1.51 -31.16
C ASN A 579 36.82 2.49 -31.08
N LYS A 580 37.08 3.69 -30.58
CA LYS A 580 36.09 4.79 -30.44
C LYS A 580 35.51 5.27 -31.80
N ASP A 581 36.17 4.95 -32.92
CA ASP A 581 35.76 5.42 -34.25
C ASP A 581 34.55 4.70 -34.85
N SER A 582 34.09 3.61 -34.24
CA SER A 582 32.90 2.87 -34.72
C SER A 582 31.54 3.54 -34.39
N LYS A 583 31.52 4.63 -33.63
CA LYS A 583 30.26 5.34 -33.35
C LYS A 583 29.69 6.12 -34.56
N HIS A 584 30.50 6.43 -35.57
CA HIS A 584 30.04 7.18 -36.74
C HIS A 584 29.57 6.30 -37.92
N VAL A 585 29.97 5.03 -37.98
CA VAL A 585 29.61 4.13 -39.09
C VAL A 585 28.18 3.61 -38.97
N ASN A 586 27.71 3.39 -37.75
CA ASN A 586 26.36 2.82 -37.50
C ASN A 586 25.18 3.74 -37.91
N LYS A 587 25.37 5.05 -37.90
CA LYS A 587 24.25 5.98 -38.23
C LYS A 587 23.99 6.03 -39.75
N ARG A 588 25.01 5.85 -40.59
CA ARG A 588 24.87 5.79 -42.07
C ARG A 588 24.39 4.42 -42.54
N GLU A 589 24.83 3.32 -41.92
CA GLU A 589 24.35 1.98 -42.25
C GLU A 589 22.92 1.75 -41.81
N THR A 590 22.55 2.22 -40.62
CA THR A 590 21.16 2.17 -40.15
C THR A 590 20.23 2.98 -41.06
N GLN A 591 20.68 4.14 -41.57
CA GLN A 591 19.91 4.93 -42.54
C GLN A 591 19.83 4.27 -43.93
N LYS A 592 20.85 3.52 -44.35
CA LYS A 592 20.80 2.75 -45.60
C LYS A 592 19.89 1.53 -45.48
N LEU A 593 19.94 0.81 -44.38
CA LEU A 593 19.02 -0.31 -44.07
C LEU A 593 17.56 0.16 -43.98
N VAL A 594 17.28 1.24 -43.25
CA VAL A 594 15.94 1.82 -43.17
C VAL A 594 15.43 2.27 -44.56
N LYS A 595 16.30 2.84 -45.42
CA LYS A 595 15.93 3.17 -46.79
C LYS A 595 15.73 1.96 -47.69
N GLN A 596 16.40 0.84 -47.45
CA GLN A 596 16.27 -0.40 -48.19
C GLN A 596 14.99 -1.16 -47.82
N TYR A 597 14.61 -1.18 -46.55
CA TYR A 597 13.36 -1.78 -46.09
C TYR A 597 12.14 -0.91 -46.42
N ALA A 598 12.26 0.41 -46.41
CA ALA A 598 11.19 1.33 -46.83
C ALA A 598 10.85 1.27 -48.35
N LYS A 599 11.68 0.61 -49.15
CA LYS A 599 11.41 0.39 -50.58
C LYS A 599 10.71 -0.94 -50.92
N GLN A 600 10.51 -1.82 -49.95
CA GLN A 600 10.00 -3.17 -50.16
C GLN A 600 8.59 -3.46 -49.62
N GLU A 601 7.95 -2.53 -48.94
CA GLU A 601 6.58 -2.71 -48.48
C GLU A 601 5.66 -1.61 -49.00
N SER A 602 5.09 -1.86 -50.15
CA SER A 602 3.82 -1.28 -50.56
C SER A 602 2.71 -2.19 -50.08
N LEU A 603 2.18 -1.96 -48.87
CA LEU A 603 0.83 -2.41 -48.45
C LEU A 603 0.45 -1.67 -47.16
N GLY A 604 -0.64 -0.95 -47.25
CA GLY A 604 -1.27 0.00 -46.37
C GLY A 604 -1.12 -0.14 -44.84
N SER A 605 -0.64 0.92 -44.25
CA SER A 605 -1.10 1.37 -42.93
C SER A 605 -0.76 2.87 -42.76
N ASN A 606 -1.72 3.63 -42.26
CA ASN A 606 -1.70 5.10 -42.06
C ASN A 606 -0.59 5.64 -41.13
N LEU A 607 0.27 4.81 -40.56
CA LEU A 607 1.35 5.22 -39.66
C LEU A 607 2.55 5.82 -40.39
N GLY A 608 2.80 5.39 -41.66
CA GLY A 608 3.92 5.87 -42.49
C GLY A 608 3.73 7.31 -42.98
N GLU A 609 2.50 7.71 -43.26
CA GLU A 609 2.15 9.06 -43.68
C GLU A 609 2.20 10.07 -42.54
N LEU A 610 1.81 9.68 -41.34
CA LEU A 610 1.89 10.51 -40.14
C LEU A 610 3.34 10.78 -39.69
N LEU A 611 4.23 9.81 -39.87
CA LEU A 611 5.66 9.99 -39.59
C LEU A 611 6.33 10.88 -40.62
N LYS A 612 5.88 10.85 -41.88
CA LYS A 612 6.39 11.69 -42.95
C LYS A 612 5.99 13.15 -42.78
N ALA A 613 4.75 13.40 -42.40
CA ALA A 613 4.25 14.74 -42.08
C ALA A 613 4.92 15.37 -40.84
N ALA A 614 5.25 14.55 -39.83
CA ALA A 614 5.95 15.03 -38.64
C ALA A 614 7.44 15.33 -38.87
N LEU A 615 8.05 14.72 -39.88
CA LEU A 615 9.46 14.97 -40.27
C LEU A 615 9.60 16.18 -41.19
N GLU A 616 8.61 16.46 -42.03
CA GLU A 616 8.58 17.63 -42.91
C GLU A 616 8.34 18.94 -42.14
N GLN A 617 7.59 18.91 -41.01
CA GLN A 617 7.41 20.08 -40.13
C GLN A 617 8.65 20.46 -39.30
N LYS A 618 9.70 19.63 -39.26
CA LYS A 618 10.96 19.92 -38.55
C LYS A 618 12.09 20.44 -39.44
N SER A 619 11.86 20.60 -40.72
CA SER A 619 12.85 21.15 -41.66
C SER A 619 12.68 22.62 -41.98
N ASP A 620 11.61 23.25 -41.48
CA ASP A 620 11.29 24.68 -41.70
C ASP A 620 11.28 25.53 -40.40
N GLN A 621 12.06 25.12 -39.42
CA GLN A 621 12.40 25.96 -38.23
C GLN A 621 13.91 25.99 -38.01
#